data_433cfed061abcf0509ebce5cb0a6cff6
#
_entry.id   433cfed061abcf0509ebce5cb0a6cff6
#
_cell.length_a   1.000
_cell.length_b   1.000
_cell.length_c   1.000
_cell.angle_alpha   90.00
_cell.angle_beta   90.00
_cell.angle_gamma   90.00
#
_symmetry.space_group_name_H-M   'P 1'
#
loop_
_entity.id
_entity.type
_entity.pdbx_description
1 polymer ?
#
loop_
_entity_poly.entity_id
_entity_poly.type
_entity_poly.pdbx_seq_one_letter_code
_entity_poly.pdbx_strand_id
1 'polypeptide(L)'
;MIEAGIGRLLVASLHQGIADLLPTRLEFYESWLNPSGLRDGRIGLAPLAAVLSFLRQEGEPYRLIAGRAGEYTAEWTVAELPAFQRAIIRAAPQTIRVHLVMRIARRMIRTTYGGSRAIVRWRKGLGAVDIRGSIFCEVRDRTQQPLCEFYASAIRRLMYLFNLDVEVGTEQCRATGAGQCLMSVLVRPAKAV
;
A
#
# COMPACT_ATOMS: atom_id res chain seq x y z
N MET A 1 -17.68 8.44 17.71
CA MET A 1 -16.89 7.55 16.78
C MET A 1 -15.77 8.42 16.23
N ILE A 2 -14.51 8.07 16.51
CA ILE A 2 -13.36 8.77 15.92
C ILE A 2 -13.36 8.38 14.43
N GLU A 3 -13.61 9.32 13.53
CA GLU A 3 -13.45 9.08 12.10
C GLU A 3 -12.04 8.56 11.85
N ALA A 4 -11.96 7.41 11.19
CA ALA A 4 -10.69 6.83 10.83
C ALA A 4 -9.99 7.77 9.85
N GLY A 5 -8.97 8.49 10.32
CA GLY A 5 -8.25 9.49 9.54
C GLY A 5 -7.55 8.85 8.34
N ILE A 6 -7.59 9.54 7.21
CA ILE A 6 -6.83 9.18 6.01
C ILE A 6 -5.42 9.75 6.16
N GLY A 7 -4.40 8.92 5.94
CA GLY A 7 -3.02 9.36 5.97
C GLY A 7 -2.69 10.27 4.77
N ARG A 8 -2.00 11.38 5.03
CA ARG A 8 -1.51 12.28 3.97
C ARG A 8 -0.72 11.54 2.91
N LEU A 9 0.03 10.53 3.33
CA LEU A 9 0.87 9.72 2.48
C LEU A 9 0.06 8.97 1.39
N LEU A 10 -1.12 8.44 1.76
CA LEU A 10 -1.99 7.77 0.80
C LEU A 10 -2.47 8.72 -0.30
N VAL A 11 -2.95 9.89 0.09
CA VAL A 11 -3.50 10.84 -0.87
C VAL A 11 -2.41 11.38 -1.79
N ALA A 12 -1.26 11.75 -1.21
CA ALA A 12 -0.12 12.22 -1.99
C ALA A 12 0.40 11.16 -2.97
N SER A 13 0.49 9.89 -2.53
CA SER A 13 0.95 8.80 -3.39
C SER A 13 -0.04 8.46 -4.50
N LEU A 14 -1.36 8.52 -4.24
CA LEU A 14 -2.38 8.36 -5.27
C LEU A 14 -2.33 9.51 -6.28
N HIS A 15 -2.23 10.76 -5.81
CA HIS A 15 -2.08 11.92 -6.67
C HIS A 15 -0.88 11.76 -7.60
N GLN A 16 0.29 11.39 -7.06
CA GLN A 16 1.49 11.18 -7.86
C GLN A 16 1.32 10.02 -8.85
N GLY A 17 0.71 8.91 -8.43
CA GLY A 17 0.44 7.80 -9.34
C GLY A 17 -0.51 8.15 -10.48
N ILE A 18 -1.51 9.01 -10.23
CA ILE A 18 -2.40 9.55 -11.27
C ILE A 18 -1.63 10.49 -12.20
N ALA A 19 -0.82 11.39 -11.64
CA ALA A 19 0.01 12.32 -12.42
C ALA A 19 0.96 11.59 -13.39
N ASP A 20 1.55 10.49 -12.94
CA ASP A 20 2.49 9.71 -13.76
C ASP A 20 1.79 8.93 -14.89
N LEU A 21 0.60 8.37 -14.63
CA LEU A 21 -0.02 7.36 -15.50
C LEU A 21 -1.28 7.85 -16.22
N LEU A 22 -1.95 8.87 -15.68
CA LEU A 22 -3.12 9.51 -16.29
C LEU A 22 -3.03 11.04 -16.21
N PRO A 23 -1.97 11.67 -16.74
CA PRO A 23 -1.76 13.11 -16.61
C PRO A 23 -2.91 13.94 -17.21
N THR A 24 -3.57 13.45 -18.26
CA THR A 24 -4.69 14.13 -18.92
C THR A 24 -5.96 14.18 -18.06
N ARG A 25 -6.04 13.35 -17.04
CA ARG A 25 -7.18 13.30 -16.11
C ARG A 25 -6.85 13.84 -14.72
N LEU A 26 -5.63 14.33 -14.51
CA LEU A 26 -5.16 14.78 -13.21
C LEU A 26 -6.05 15.88 -12.62
N GLU A 27 -6.39 16.90 -13.41
CA GLU A 27 -7.23 18.02 -12.98
C GLU A 27 -8.60 17.56 -12.45
N PHE A 28 -9.21 16.56 -13.10
CA PHE A 28 -10.47 15.97 -12.63
C PHE A 28 -10.30 15.35 -11.24
N TYR A 29 -9.24 14.57 -11.01
CA TYR A 29 -9.01 13.91 -9.73
C TYR A 29 -8.55 14.88 -8.64
N GLU A 30 -7.79 15.94 -8.99
CA GLU A 30 -7.36 16.98 -8.05
C GLU A 30 -8.54 17.72 -7.43
N SER A 31 -9.61 17.95 -8.19
CA SER A 31 -10.82 18.60 -7.66
C SER A 31 -11.45 17.81 -6.49
N TRP A 32 -11.30 16.49 -6.47
CA TRP A 32 -11.78 15.59 -5.42
C TRP A 32 -10.76 15.38 -4.30
N LEU A 33 -9.48 15.26 -4.64
CA LEU A 33 -8.41 15.04 -3.68
C LEU A 33 -8.09 16.29 -2.85
N ASN A 34 -8.57 17.46 -3.30
CA ASN A 34 -8.41 18.75 -2.67
C ASN A 34 -7.02 18.96 -2.05
N PRO A 35 -6.02 19.46 -2.85
CA PRO A 35 -4.65 19.64 -2.37
C PRO A 35 -4.51 20.58 -1.16
N SER A 36 -5.45 21.53 -0.98
CA SER A 36 -5.49 22.40 0.20
C SER A 36 -5.94 21.63 1.45
N GLY A 37 -6.91 20.73 1.34
CA GLY A 37 -7.29 19.84 2.44
C GLY A 37 -6.19 18.86 2.84
N LEU A 38 -5.27 18.51 1.90
CA LEU A 38 -4.05 17.74 2.19
C LEU A 38 -3.13 18.47 3.17
N ARG A 39 -2.95 19.80 2.99
CA ARG A 39 -2.12 20.62 3.89
C ARG A 39 -2.70 20.66 5.30
N ASP A 40 -4.01 20.70 5.41
CA ASP A 40 -4.72 20.79 6.68
C ASP A 40 -4.96 19.42 7.35
N GLY A 41 -4.61 18.32 6.68
CA GLY A 41 -4.80 16.96 7.19
C GLY A 41 -6.27 16.52 7.31
N ARG A 42 -7.18 17.18 6.58
CA ARG A 42 -8.64 17.00 6.66
C ARG A 42 -9.24 16.49 5.35
N ILE A 43 -8.68 15.40 4.82
CA ILE A 43 -9.35 14.74 3.69
C ILE A 43 -10.39 13.78 4.27
N GLY A 44 -11.63 14.00 3.91
CA GLY A 44 -12.73 13.12 4.29
C GLY A 44 -12.64 11.77 3.56
N LEU A 45 -13.20 10.74 4.17
CA LEU A 45 -13.28 9.40 3.56
C LEU A 45 -14.07 9.41 2.25
N ALA A 46 -15.15 10.20 2.18
CA ALA A 46 -16.05 10.24 1.02
C ALA A 46 -15.37 10.72 -0.27
N PRO A 47 -14.60 11.82 -0.31
CA PRO A 47 -13.85 12.22 -1.51
C PRO A 47 -12.87 11.15 -1.98
N LEU A 48 -12.12 10.53 -1.07
CA LEU A 48 -11.18 9.48 -1.44
C LEU A 48 -11.90 8.22 -1.98
N ALA A 49 -13.02 7.83 -1.37
CA ALA A 49 -13.84 6.72 -1.85
C ALA A 49 -14.39 7.01 -3.26
N ALA A 50 -14.79 8.26 -3.55
CA ALA A 50 -15.23 8.68 -4.87
C ALA A 50 -14.09 8.57 -5.90
N VAL A 51 -12.90 9.09 -5.58
CA VAL A 51 -11.70 8.96 -6.44
C VAL A 51 -11.41 7.49 -6.75
N LEU A 52 -11.37 6.63 -5.75
CA LEU A 52 -11.13 5.20 -5.94
C LEU A 52 -12.24 4.55 -6.79
N SER A 53 -13.50 4.98 -6.64
CA SER A 53 -14.61 4.50 -7.45
C SER A 53 -14.45 4.87 -8.92
N PHE A 54 -14.11 6.12 -9.22
CA PHE A 54 -13.86 6.57 -10.59
C PHE A 54 -12.63 5.88 -11.21
N LEU A 55 -11.52 5.78 -10.45
CA LEU A 55 -10.32 5.09 -10.92
C LEU A 55 -10.59 3.63 -11.29
N ARG A 56 -11.47 2.93 -10.56
CA ARG A 56 -11.85 1.54 -10.88
C ARG A 56 -12.56 1.43 -12.23
N GLN A 57 -13.30 2.47 -12.65
CA GLN A 57 -13.96 2.49 -13.94
C GLN A 57 -12.99 2.63 -15.13
N GLU A 58 -11.75 3.10 -14.86
CA GLU A 58 -10.68 3.15 -15.86
C GLU A 58 -10.17 1.74 -16.25
N GLY A 59 -10.49 0.70 -15.46
CA GLY A 59 -10.09 -0.68 -15.75
C GLY A 59 -8.63 -0.96 -15.42
N GLU A 60 -7.85 -1.41 -16.40
CA GLU A 60 -6.41 -1.74 -16.21
C GLU A 60 -5.58 -0.57 -15.64
N PRO A 61 -5.75 0.69 -16.04
CA PRO A 61 -5.08 1.84 -15.43
C PRO A 61 -5.23 1.91 -13.91
N TYR A 62 -6.38 1.50 -13.35
CA TYR A 62 -6.55 1.46 -11.90
C TYR A 62 -5.47 0.63 -11.20
N ARG A 63 -5.20 -0.58 -11.72
CA ARG A 63 -4.22 -1.49 -11.12
C ARG A 63 -2.81 -0.90 -11.16
N LEU A 64 -2.45 -0.29 -12.28
CA LEU A 64 -1.13 0.36 -12.45
C LEU A 64 -0.99 1.57 -11.52
N ILE A 65 -2.01 2.43 -11.43
CA ILE A 65 -2.02 3.60 -10.56
C ILE A 65 -1.96 3.18 -9.09
N ALA A 66 -2.79 2.21 -8.68
CA ALA A 66 -2.78 1.70 -7.31
C ALA A 66 -1.41 1.09 -6.95
N GLY A 67 -0.81 0.33 -7.87
CA GLY A 67 0.53 -0.23 -7.71
C GLY A 67 1.58 0.87 -7.55
N ARG A 68 1.59 1.86 -8.45
CA ARG A 68 2.53 2.98 -8.41
C ARG A 68 2.39 3.81 -7.14
N ALA A 69 1.16 4.10 -6.72
CA ALA A 69 0.89 4.77 -5.45
C ALA A 69 1.42 3.96 -4.26
N GLY A 70 1.29 2.63 -4.29
CA GLY A 70 1.88 1.75 -3.29
C GLY A 70 3.41 1.86 -3.22
N GLU A 71 4.08 1.91 -4.38
CA GLU A 71 5.53 2.10 -4.46
C GLU A 71 5.96 3.44 -3.84
N TYR A 72 5.31 4.54 -4.19
CA TYR A 72 5.57 5.86 -3.59
C TYR A 72 5.36 5.86 -2.08
N THR A 73 4.30 5.23 -1.61
CA THR A 73 4.05 5.10 -0.17
C THR A 73 5.21 4.40 0.54
N ALA A 74 5.77 3.36 -0.04
CA ALA A 74 6.92 2.65 0.52
C ALA A 74 8.19 3.52 0.48
N GLU A 75 8.48 4.18 -0.65
CA GLU A 75 9.64 5.05 -0.82
C GLU A 75 9.64 6.20 0.20
N TRP A 76 8.53 6.89 0.32
CA TRP A 76 8.42 8.01 1.26
C TRP A 76 8.43 7.54 2.71
N THR A 77 7.81 6.39 3.02
CA THR A 77 7.92 5.78 4.36
C THR A 77 9.38 5.52 4.72
N VAL A 78 10.19 5.01 3.78
CA VAL A 78 11.62 4.76 4.01
C VAL A 78 12.42 6.07 4.08
N ALA A 79 12.07 7.07 3.29
CA ALA A 79 12.73 8.38 3.32
C ALA A 79 12.55 9.09 4.66
N GLU A 80 11.38 8.93 5.31
CA GLU A 80 11.10 9.46 6.65
C GLU A 80 11.85 8.74 7.78
N LEU A 81 12.38 7.54 7.55
CA LEU A 81 13.16 6.82 8.56
C LEU A 81 14.53 7.50 8.79
N PRO A 82 14.99 7.61 10.03
CA PRO A 82 16.34 8.10 10.32
C PRO A 82 17.41 7.28 9.59
N ALA A 83 18.45 7.95 9.10
CA ALA A 83 19.51 7.31 8.32
C ALA A 83 20.17 6.14 9.07
N PHE A 84 20.42 6.30 10.38
CA PHE A 84 20.99 5.26 11.22
C PHE A 84 20.08 4.02 11.31
N GLN A 85 18.76 4.21 11.40
CA GLN A 85 17.80 3.10 11.43
C GLN A 85 17.82 2.32 10.11
N ARG A 86 17.86 3.02 8.97
CA ARG A 86 18.00 2.39 7.65
C ARG A 86 19.29 1.57 7.54
N ALA A 87 20.41 2.13 8.04
CA ALA A 87 21.70 1.45 8.04
C ALA A 87 21.67 0.17 8.90
N ILE A 88 21.15 0.24 10.12
CA ILE A 88 21.01 -0.92 11.02
C ILE A 88 20.17 -2.02 10.37
N ILE A 89 19.04 -1.66 9.78
CA ILE A 89 18.15 -2.64 9.12
C ILE A 89 18.88 -3.31 7.96
N ARG A 90 19.60 -2.54 7.12
CA ARG A 90 20.34 -3.09 5.97
C ARG A 90 21.50 -4.00 6.39
N ALA A 91 22.16 -3.68 7.50
CA ALA A 91 23.28 -4.49 8.05
C ALA A 91 22.80 -5.78 8.74
N ALA A 92 21.52 -5.87 9.13
CA ALA A 92 21.00 -7.02 9.83
C ALA A 92 20.98 -8.28 8.92
N PRO A 93 21.18 -9.49 9.49
CA PRO A 93 20.98 -10.74 8.79
C PRO A 93 19.60 -10.83 8.13
N GLN A 94 19.49 -11.52 7.00
CA GLN A 94 18.25 -11.56 6.19
C GLN A 94 17.01 -11.90 7.00
N THR A 95 17.07 -12.88 7.88
CA THR A 95 15.94 -13.29 8.74
C THR A 95 15.48 -12.16 9.67
N ILE A 96 16.40 -11.46 10.31
CA ILE A 96 16.09 -10.33 11.20
C ILE A 96 15.58 -9.15 10.37
N ARG A 97 16.23 -8.87 9.24
CA ARG A 97 15.87 -7.78 8.31
C ARG A 97 14.43 -7.89 7.84
N VAL A 98 14.00 -9.08 7.43
CA VAL A 98 12.61 -9.35 7.04
C VAL A 98 11.63 -8.98 8.15
N HIS A 99 11.89 -9.39 9.39
CA HIS A 99 11.00 -9.08 10.51
C HIS A 99 10.94 -7.57 10.79
N LEU A 100 12.07 -6.86 10.70
CA LEU A 100 12.14 -5.42 10.90
C LEU A 100 11.37 -4.68 9.79
N VAL A 101 11.56 -5.08 8.53
CA VAL A 101 10.86 -4.48 7.39
C VAL A 101 9.35 -4.77 7.46
N MET A 102 8.93 -5.96 7.87
CA MET A 102 7.51 -6.27 8.06
C MET A 102 6.86 -5.46 9.20
N ARG A 103 7.62 -5.09 10.23
CA ARG A 103 7.13 -4.12 11.24
C ARG A 103 6.88 -2.74 10.63
N ILE A 104 7.77 -2.29 9.73
CA ILE A 104 7.58 -1.03 9.00
C ILE A 104 6.36 -1.14 8.10
N ALA A 105 6.20 -2.23 7.33
CA ALA A 105 5.03 -2.48 6.49
C ALA A 105 3.72 -2.42 7.30
N ARG A 106 3.69 -3.08 8.46
CA ARG A 106 2.52 -3.04 9.36
C ARG A 106 2.20 -1.63 9.85
N ARG A 107 3.23 -0.83 10.19
CA ARG A 107 3.05 0.57 10.59
C ARG A 107 2.55 1.41 9.41
N MET A 108 3.18 1.28 8.24
CA MET A 108 2.81 1.95 6.99
C MET A 108 1.34 1.72 6.65
N ILE A 109 0.87 0.47 6.63
CA ILE A 109 -0.53 0.13 6.33
C ILE A 109 -1.49 0.81 7.31
N ARG A 110 -1.15 0.83 8.60
CA ARG A 110 -1.98 1.47 9.62
C ARG A 110 -2.01 2.99 9.51
N THR A 111 -0.89 3.62 9.08
CA THR A 111 -0.81 5.07 8.90
C THR A 111 -1.41 5.53 7.58
N THR A 112 -1.52 4.66 6.59
CA THR A 112 -2.15 4.94 5.30
C THR A 112 -3.65 5.19 5.47
N TYR A 113 -4.32 4.38 6.27
CA TYR A 113 -5.74 4.55 6.61
C TYR A 113 -5.97 4.03 8.03
N GLY A 114 -6.50 4.88 8.90
CA GLY A 114 -6.69 4.56 10.32
C GLY A 114 -7.62 3.37 10.60
N GLY A 115 -8.50 3.02 9.64
CA GLY A 115 -9.33 1.82 9.66
C GLY A 115 -8.59 0.54 9.25
N SER A 116 -7.41 0.65 8.61
CA SER A 116 -6.66 -0.50 8.14
C SER A 116 -5.78 -1.10 9.23
N ARG A 117 -5.71 -2.42 9.25
CA ARG A 117 -4.82 -3.18 10.12
C ARG A 117 -4.18 -4.32 9.33
N ALA A 118 -2.88 -4.54 9.53
CA ALA A 118 -2.17 -5.68 8.97
C ALA A 118 -1.83 -6.67 10.08
N ILE A 119 -2.23 -7.93 9.90
CA ILE A 119 -1.82 -9.05 10.72
C ILE A 119 -0.78 -9.83 9.93
N VAL A 120 0.45 -9.82 10.41
CA VAL A 120 1.57 -10.48 9.76
C VAL A 120 1.85 -11.80 10.46
N ARG A 121 1.88 -12.89 9.71
CA ARG A 121 2.34 -14.21 10.14
C ARG A 121 3.54 -14.58 9.31
N TRP A 122 4.59 -15.06 9.95
CA TRP A 122 5.83 -15.45 9.28
C TRP A 122 6.24 -16.85 9.68
N ARG A 123 6.45 -17.73 8.70
CA ARG A 123 6.89 -19.10 8.95
C ARG A 123 7.76 -19.60 7.81
N LYS A 124 8.98 -20.07 8.12
CA LYS A 124 9.89 -20.74 7.18
C LYS A 124 10.09 -20.01 5.84
N GLY A 125 10.32 -18.68 5.87
CA GLY A 125 10.55 -17.89 4.67
C GLY A 125 9.29 -17.44 3.91
N LEU A 126 8.11 -17.92 4.32
CA LEU A 126 6.82 -17.51 3.78
C LEU A 126 6.11 -16.58 4.77
N GLY A 127 5.78 -15.40 4.32
CA GLY A 127 4.95 -14.44 5.03
C GLY A 127 3.49 -14.50 4.55
N ALA A 128 2.57 -14.31 5.48
CA ALA A 128 1.17 -14.05 5.18
C ALA A 128 0.77 -12.73 5.83
N VAL A 129 0.16 -11.83 5.04
CA VAL A 129 -0.30 -10.52 5.49
C VAL A 129 -1.81 -10.45 5.27
N ASP A 130 -2.56 -10.51 6.38
CA ASP A 130 -4.01 -10.29 6.37
C ASP A 130 -4.29 -8.80 6.59
N ILE A 131 -4.88 -8.13 5.60
CA ILE A 131 -5.22 -6.71 5.65
C ILE A 131 -6.72 -6.57 5.93
N ARG A 132 -7.04 -5.97 7.05
CA ARG A 132 -8.40 -5.67 7.47
C ARG A 132 -8.70 -4.20 7.29
N GLY A 133 -9.94 -3.87 6.90
CA GLY A 133 -10.38 -2.49 6.71
C GLY A 133 -9.66 -1.77 5.56
N SER A 134 -9.46 -2.47 4.43
CA SER A 134 -8.85 -1.87 3.24
C SER A 134 -9.85 -0.97 2.52
N ILE A 135 -9.57 0.33 2.41
CA ILE A 135 -10.37 1.27 1.62
C ILE A 135 -10.39 0.90 0.13
N PHE A 136 -9.34 0.28 -0.38
CA PHE A 136 -9.26 -0.17 -1.77
C PHE A 136 -10.26 -1.28 -2.09
N CYS A 137 -10.69 -2.04 -1.08
CA CYS A 137 -11.58 -3.18 -1.24
C CYS A 137 -13.01 -2.90 -0.75
N GLU A 138 -13.32 -1.65 -0.40
CA GLU A 138 -14.68 -1.20 -0.11
C GLU A 138 -15.40 -0.95 -1.44
N VAL A 139 -16.14 -1.95 -1.89
CA VAL A 139 -16.93 -1.91 -3.13
C VAL A 139 -18.35 -2.35 -2.84
N ARG A 140 -19.33 -1.82 -3.61
CA ARG A 140 -20.74 -2.26 -3.53
C ARG A 140 -20.90 -3.62 -4.19
N ASP A 141 -20.37 -3.74 -5.40
CA ASP A 141 -20.47 -4.94 -6.21
C ASP A 141 -19.13 -5.67 -6.24
N ARG A 142 -19.18 -6.99 -6.31
CA ARG A 142 -17.98 -7.81 -6.40
C ARG A 142 -17.25 -7.55 -7.72
N THR A 143 -15.95 -7.46 -7.64
CA THR A 143 -15.07 -7.31 -8.80
C THR A 143 -14.52 -8.66 -9.23
N GLN A 144 -14.18 -8.80 -10.52
CA GLN A 144 -13.56 -10.01 -11.04
C GLN A 144 -12.08 -10.12 -10.63
N GLN A 145 -11.42 -8.98 -10.43
CA GLN A 145 -10.00 -8.91 -10.09
C GLN A 145 -9.78 -8.34 -8.69
N PRO A 146 -8.70 -8.78 -7.99
CA PRO A 146 -8.31 -8.22 -6.71
C PRO A 146 -7.98 -6.72 -6.82
N LEU A 147 -8.43 -5.94 -5.82
CA LEU A 147 -8.16 -4.49 -5.74
C LEU A 147 -7.04 -4.14 -4.75
N CYS A 148 -6.30 -5.13 -4.26
CA CYS A 148 -5.27 -4.97 -3.24
C CYS A 148 -3.88 -4.60 -3.78
N GLU A 149 -3.75 -4.26 -5.07
CA GLU A 149 -2.45 -4.00 -5.72
C GLU A 149 -1.63 -2.92 -5.02
N PHE A 150 -2.27 -1.90 -4.48
CA PHE A 150 -1.61 -0.88 -3.67
C PHE A 150 -0.74 -1.50 -2.56
N TYR A 151 -1.31 -2.40 -1.77
CA TYR A 151 -0.59 -3.02 -0.65
C TYR A 151 0.46 -4.02 -1.12
N ALA A 152 0.16 -4.79 -2.17
CA ALA A 152 1.10 -5.75 -2.73
C ALA A 152 2.36 -5.04 -3.25
N SER A 153 2.18 -3.97 -4.02
CA SER A 153 3.28 -3.16 -4.56
C SER A 153 4.03 -2.41 -3.46
N ALA A 154 3.32 -1.85 -2.46
CA ALA A 154 3.95 -1.19 -1.31
C ALA A 154 4.84 -2.16 -0.52
N ILE A 155 4.38 -3.39 -0.23
CA ILE A 155 5.17 -4.39 0.48
C ILE A 155 6.36 -4.82 -0.36
N ARG A 156 6.16 -5.11 -1.65
CA ARG A 156 7.23 -5.50 -2.59
C ARG A 156 8.32 -4.42 -2.65
N ARG A 157 7.93 -3.17 -2.86
CA ARG A 157 8.84 -2.03 -2.93
C ARG A 157 9.58 -1.79 -1.63
N LEU A 158 8.88 -1.86 -0.49
CA LEU A 158 9.48 -1.72 0.83
C LEU A 158 10.57 -2.78 1.07
N MET A 159 10.30 -4.04 0.74
CA MET A 159 11.28 -5.13 0.85
C MET A 159 12.50 -4.88 -0.04
N TYR A 160 12.27 -4.47 -1.30
CA TYR A 160 13.34 -4.14 -2.24
C TYR A 160 14.26 -3.02 -1.74
N LEU A 161 13.72 -1.97 -1.13
CA LEU A 161 14.50 -0.85 -0.57
C LEU A 161 15.46 -1.26 0.56
N PHE A 162 15.22 -2.44 1.15
CA PHE A 162 16.08 -3.06 2.15
C PHE A 162 16.84 -4.29 1.63
N ASN A 163 17.05 -4.39 0.31
CA ASN A 163 17.79 -5.47 -0.34
C ASN A 163 17.21 -6.87 -0.03
N LEU A 164 15.89 -6.98 -0.05
CA LEU A 164 15.17 -8.24 0.06
C LEU A 164 14.46 -8.52 -1.25
N ASP A 165 14.84 -9.60 -1.93
CA ASP A 165 14.14 -10.09 -3.12
C ASP A 165 12.93 -10.90 -2.68
N VAL A 166 11.73 -10.44 -3.07
CA VAL A 166 10.48 -11.05 -2.65
C VAL A 166 9.49 -11.14 -3.80
N GLU A 167 8.70 -12.18 -3.76
CA GLU A 167 7.48 -12.29 -4.54
C GLU A 167 6.29 -12.02 -3.63
N VAL A 168 5.41 -11.10 -4.04
CA VAL A 168 4.20 -10.75 -3.29
C VAL A 168 3.00 -11.02 -4.18
N GLY A 169 2.13 -11.92 -3.72
CA GLY A 169 0.90 -12.29 -4.40
C GLY A 169 -0.34 -11.94 -3.57
N THR A 170 -1.45 -11.64 -4.22
CA THR A 170 -2.76 -11.50 -3.56
C THR A 170 -3.50 -12.82 -3.66
N GLU A 171 -3.60 -13.57 -2.56
CA GLU A 171 -4.25 -14.87 -2.49
C GLU A 171 -5.78 -14.74 -2.38
N GLN A 172 -6.24 -13.76 -1.60
CA GLN A 172 -7.65 -13.49 -1.36
C GLN A 172 -7.88 -11.98 -1.31
N CYS A 173 -9.01 -11.54 -1.84
CA CYS A 173 -9.41 -10.14 -1.79
C CYS A 173 -10.90 -10.01 -1.46
N ARG A 174 -11.24 -9.11 -0.54
CA ARG A 174 -12.65 -8.85 -0.18
C ARG A 174 -13.46 -8.31 -1.35
N ALA A 175 -12.84 -7.55 -2.24
CA ALA A 175 -13.50 -7.03 -3.42
C ALA A 175 -13.97 -8.13 -4.37
N THR A 176 -13.31 -9.30 -4.40
CA THR A 176 -13.74 -10.48 -5.18
C THR A 176 -14.70 -11.39 -4.42
N GLY A 177 -15.12 -11.00 -3.20
CA GLY A 177 -16.06 -11.74 -2.38
C GLY A 177 -15.44 -12.66 -1.35
N ALA A 178 -14.10 -12.66 -1.18
CA ALA A 178 -13.45 -13.37 -0.09
C ALA A 178 -13.71 -12.70 1.27
N GLY A 179 -13.62 -13.46 2.36
CA GLY A 179 -13.83 -12.95 3.73
C GLY A 179 -12.73 -12.00 4.22
N GLN A 180 -11.56 -12.03 3.59
CA GLN A 180 -10.36 -11.26 3.98
C GLN A 180 -9.54 -10.84 2.77
N CYS A 181 -8.59 -9.91 2.98
CA CYS A 181 -7.54 -9.59 2.02
C CYS A 181 -6.25 -10.26 2.50
N LEU A 182 -5.87 -11.36 1.88
CA LEU A 182 -4.69 -12.14 2.24
C LEU A 182 -3.64 -12.02 1.14
N MET A 183 -2.44 -11.65 1.53
CA MET A 183 -1.26 -11.59 0.65
C MET A 183 -0.22 -12.59 1.13
N SER A 184 0.39 -13.28 0.18
CA SER A 184 1.60 -14.07 0.40
C SER A 184 2.84 -13.23 0.12
N VAL A 185 3.88 -13.42 0.92
CA VAL A 185 5.19 -12.80 0.76
C VAL A 185 6.24 -13.91 0.81
N LEU A 186 6.78 -14.27 -0.34
CA LEU A 186 7.83 -15.27 -0.44
C LEU A 186 9.19 -14.57 -0.56
N VAL A 187 10.07 -14.76 0.41
CA VAL A 187 11.44 -14.25 0.36
C VAL A 187 12.33 -15.24 -0.35
N ARG A 188 12.97 -14.80 -1.43
CA ARG A 188 13.96 -15.58 -2.13
C ARG A 188 15.27 -15.60 -1.33
N PRO A 189 15.94 -16.75 -1.23
CA PRO A 189 17.26 -16.79 -0.59
C PRO A 189 18.21 -15.85 -1.34
N ALA A 190 19.06 -15.14 -0.58
CA ALA A 190 20.14 -14.38 -1.19
C ALA A 190 20.97 -15.32 -2.07
N LYS A 191 21.19 -14.93 -3.34
CA LYS A 191 22.11 -15.68 -4.19
C LYS A 191 23.45 -15.70 -3.46
N ALA A 192 23.95 -16.90 -3.16
CA ALA A 192 25.32 -17.06 -2.71
C ALA A 192 26.23 -16.50 -3.82
N VAL A 193 26.99 -15.46 -3.49
CA VAL A 193 28.05 -14.89 -4.32
C VAL A 193 29.27 -15.79 -4.21
#